data_9cb4011bd74542d7df89eb0f18b9d998
#
_entry.id   9cb4011bd74542d7df89eb0f18b9d998
#
_cell.length_a   1.000
_cell.length_b   1.000
_cell.length_c   1.000
_cell.angle_alpha   90.00
_cell.angle_beta   90.00
_cell.angle_gamma   90.00
#
_symmetry.space_group_name_H-M   'P 1'
#
loop_
_entity.id
_entity.type
_entity.pdbx_description
1 polymer ?
#
loop_
_entity_poly.entity_id
_entity_poly.type
_entity_poly.pdbx_seq_one_letter_code
_entity_poly.pdbx_strand_id
1 'polypeptide(L)' 'MMEDKPPFSKSFVMKTTFRHMRRSVDISIRKSFERFQDFDKDSDVGKDIMETLSVLHTVRKVLDDFQENNKHLFVDNKE' A
#
# COMPACT_ATOMS: atom_id res chain seq x y z
N MET A 1 -22.76 5.27 -32.04
CA MET A 1 -21.63 5.02 -31.48
C MET A 1 -21.79 4.33 -30.21
N MET A 2 -20.85 3.59 -29.93
CA MET A 2 -20.89 2.92 -28.81
C MET A 2 -20.41 3.61 -27.68
N GLU A 3 -20.97 3.54 -26.60
CA GLU A 3 -20.44 4.14 -25.52
C GLU A 3 -19.35 3.46 -25.00
N ASP A 4 -18.31 4.05 -24.73
CA ASP A 4 -17.16 3.48 -24.20
C ASP A 4 -17.29 3.36 -22.76
N LYS A 5 -17.86 2.31 -22.30
CA LYS A 5 -17.89 2.09 -20.91
C LYS A 5 -16.65 1.49 -20.47
N PRO A 6 -16.08 1.91 -19.38
CA PRO A 6 -14.88 1.26 -18.88
C PRO A 6 -15.24 -0.17 -18.54
N PRO A 7 -14.33 -1.09 -18.79
CA PRO A 7 -14.60 -2.51 -18.52
C PRO A 7 -14.72 -2.79 -17.04
N PHE A 8 -14.33 -1.86 -16.17
CA PHE A 8 -14.36 -2.09 -14.76
C PHE A 8 -15.09 -0.99 -14.03
N SER A 9 -15.76 -1.33 -12.96
CA SER A 9 -16.46 -0.33 -12.17
C SER A 9 -15.46 0.50 -11.41
N LYS A 10 -15.91 1.63 -10.90
CA LYS A 10 -15.06 2.50 -10.13
C LYS A 10 -14.58 1.79 -8.88
N SER A 11 -15.44 1.02 -8.23
CA SER A 11 -15.04 0.32 -7.04
C SER A 11 -14.04 -0.80 -7.36
N PHE A 12 -14.16 -1.42 -8.53
CA PHE A 12 -13.20 -2.43 -8.91
C PHE A 12 -11.82 -1.81 -9.10
N VAL A 13 -11.76 -0.66 -9.79
CA VAL A 13 -10.50 0.02 -10.01
C VAL A 13 -9.90 0.46 -8.68
N MET A 14 -10.74 0.98 -7.79
CA MET A 14 -10.27 1.42 -6.48
C MET A 14 -9.72 0.26 -5.68
N LYS A 15 -10.44 -0.86 -5.65
CA LYS A 15 -9.99 -2.04 -4.91
C LYS A 15 -8.68 -2.57 -5.46
N THR A 16 -8.58 -2.64 -6.79
CA THR A 16 -7.40 -3.18 -7.42
C THR A 16 -6.19 -2.29 -7.19
N THR A 17 -6.38 -0.98 -7.36
CA THR A 17 -5.30 -0.03 -7.16
C THR A 17 -4.84 -0.06 -5.70
N PHE A 18 -5.78 -0.06 -4.79
CA PHE A 18 -5.45 -0.05 -3.37
C PHE A 18 -4.71 -1.33 -2.98
N ARG A 19 -5.17 -2.46 -3.51
CA ARG A 19 -4.53 -3.74 -3.23
C ARG A 19 -3.09 -3.74 -3.72
N HIS A 20 -2.85 -3.19 -4.90
CA HIS A 20 -1.50 -3.13 -5.43
C HIS A 20 -0.62 -2.22 -4.59
N MET A 21 -1.14 -1.07 -4.18
CA MET A 21 -0.37 -0.18 -3.33
C MET A 21 -0.05 -0.83 -2.00
N ARG A 22 -1.04 -1.46 -1.39
CA ARG A 22 -0.86 -2.10 -0.12
C ARG A 22 0.14 -3.24 -0.21
N ARG A 23 0.06 -4.01 -1.29
CA ARG A 23 0.97 -5.10 -1.51
C ARG A 23 2.39 -4.61 -1.73
N SER A 24 2.55 -3.52 -2.49
CA SER A 24 3.87 -2.95 -2.72
C SER A 24 4.49 -2.47 -1.42
N VAL A 25 3.69 -1.86 -0.56
CA VAL A 25 4.19 -1.41 0.73
C VAL A 25 4.59 -2.61 1.58
N ASP A 26 3.78 -3.66 1.61
CA ASP A 26 4.08 -4.84 2.41
C ASP A 26 5.36 -5.54 1.94
N ILE A 27 5.55 -5.62 0.62
CA ILE A 27 6.75 -6.21 0.06
C ILE A 27 7.97 -5.35 0.42
N SER A 28 7.83 -4.04 0.32
CA SER A 28 8.92 -3.14 0.64
C SER A 28 9.29 -3.23 2.12
N ILE A 29 8.31 -3.35 2.99
CA ILE A 29 8.57 -3.51 4.41
C ILE A 29 9.36 -4.79 4.65
N ARG A 30 8.93 -5.88 4.03
CA ARG A 30 9.62 -7.15 4.22
C ARG A 30 11.05 -7.10 3.69
N LYS A 31 11.24 -6.54 2.50
CA LYS A 31 12.57 -6.46 1.93
C LYS A 31 13.49 -5.55 2.74
N SER A 32 12.95 -4.44 3.24
CA SER A 32 13.74 -3.55 4.06
C SER A 32 14.12 -4.20 5.37
N PHE A 33 13.21 -4.96 5.95
CA PHE A 33 13.47 -5.65 7.21
C PHE A 33 14.54 -6.72 7.00
N GLU A 34 14.49 -7.45 5.89
CA GLU A 34 15.49 -8.46 5.59
C GLU A 34 16.86 -7.81 5.41
N ARG A 35 16.88 -6.67 4.73
CA ARG A 35 18.16 -5.97 4.54
C ARG A 35 18.68 -5.44 5.86
N PHE A 36 17.78 -4.99 6.75
CA PHE A 36 18.20 -4.47 8.02
C PHE A 36 18.93 -5.52 8.85
N GLN A 37 18.56 -6.78 8.69
CA GLN A 37 19.21 -7.84 9.42
C GLN A 37 20.63 -8.10 8.96
N ASP A 38 20.98 -7.66 7.75
CA ASP A 38 22.32 -7.86 7.22
C ASP A 38 23.27 -6.73 7.60
N PHE A 39 22.79 -5.68 8.22
CA PHE A 39 23.61 -4.55 8.58
C PHE A 39 23.53 -4.25 10.05
N ASP A 40 24.58 -3.64 10.57
CA ASP A 40 24.61 -3.23 11.94
C ASP A 40 23.60 -2.09 12.09
N LYS A 41 22.74 -2.16 13.05
CA LYS A 41 21.72 -1.14 13.24
C LYS A 41 22.33 0.20 13.61
N ASP A 42 23.57 0.22 14.08
CA ASP A 42 24.22 1.48 14.42
C ASP A 42 24.99 2.06 13.23
N SER A 43 25.03 1.35 12.11
CA SER A 43 25.70 1.88 10.94
C SER A 43 24.77 2.87 10.23
N ASP A 44 25.33 3.68 9.35
CA ASP A 44 24.54 4.64 8.60
C ASP A 44 23.53 3.94 7.73
N VAL A 45 23.89 2.82 7.13
CA VAL A 45 22.96 2.07 6.29
C VAL A 45 21.84 1.50 7.16
N GLY A 46 22.18 0.98 8.33
CA GLY A 46 21.19 0.45 9.24
C GLY A 46 20.19 1.51 9.66
N LYS A 47 20.68 2.72 9.95
CA LYS A 47 19.82 3.81 10.36
C LYS A 47 18.90 4.23 9.22
N ASP A 48 19.41 4.25 7.98
CA ASP A 48 18.60 4.60 6.84
C ASP A 48 17.51 3.57 6.63
N ILE A 49 17.81 2.29 6.80
CA ILE A 49 16.82 1.24 6.64
C ILE A 49 15.75 1.37 7.72
N MET A 50 16.16 1.68 8.95
CA MET A 50 15.21 1.89 10.03
C MET A 50 14.26 3.02 9.71
N GLU A 51 14.79 4.11 9.19
CA GLU A 51 13.97 5.24 8.83
C GLU A 51 13.00 4.88 7.71
N THR A 52 13.48 4.14 6.72
CA THR A 52 12.64 3.68 5.62
C THR A 52 11.51 2.79 6.16
N LEU A 53 11.83 1.90 7.10
CA LEU A 53 10.82 1.05 7.69
C LEU A 53 9.76 1.87 8.43
N SER A 54 10.19 2.90 9.14
CA SER A 54 9.27 3.76 9.85
C SER A 54 8.32 4.44 8.88
N VAL A 55 8.85 4.96 7.78
CA VAL A 55 8.03 5.63 6.77
C VAL A 55 7.06 4.64 6.14
N LEU A 56 7.53 3.43 5.83
CA LEU A 56 6.68 2.42 5.21
C LEU A 56 5.55 2.00 6.15
N HIS A 57 5.83 1.87 7.43
CA HIS A 57 4.78 1.53 8.39
C HIS A 57 3.75 2.65 8.50
N THR A 58 4.21 3.89 8.43
CA THR A 58 3.30 5.03 8.44
C THR A 58 2.42 5.03 7.19
N VAL A 59 3.02 4.76 6.03
CA VAL A 59 2.25 4.69 4.79
C VAL A 59 1.21 3.59 4.87
N ARG A 60 1.58 2.44 5.42
CA ARG A 60 0.66 1.34 5.56
C ARG A 60 -0.52 1.72 6.46
N LYS A 61 -0.25 2.42 7.55
CA LYS A 61 -1.30 2.85 8.43
C LYS A 61 -2.21 3.84 7.74
N VAL A 62 -1.66 4.76 6.96
CA VAL A 62 -2.46 5.71 6.22
C VAL A 62 -3.36 4.99 5.22
N LEU A 63 -2.84 3.97 4.54
CA LEU A 63 -3.64 3.20 3.61
C LEU A 63 -4.77 2.47 4.33
N ASP A 64 -4.48 1.88 5.48
CA ASP A 64 -5.50 1.17 6.24
C ASP A 64 -6.58 2.13 6.74
N ASP A 65 -6.17 3.30 7.22
CA ASP A 65 -7.11 4.30 7.69
C ASP A 65 -7.97 4.82 6.54
N PHE A 66 -7.35 5.00 5.38
CA PHE A 66 -8.09 5.46 4.22
C PHE A 66 -9.15 4.42 3.83
N GLN A 67 -8.80 3.15 3.83
CA GLN A 67 -9.75 2.11 3.49
C GLN A 67 -10.88 2.07 4.51
N GLU A 68 -10.55 2.17 5.77
CA GLU A 68 -11.53 2.11 6.83
C GLU A 68 -12.50 3.29 6.75
N ASN A 69 -11.98 4.46 6.48
CA ASN A 69 -12.81 5.66 6.42
C ASN A 69 -13.55 5.83 5.10
N ASN A 70 -13.20 5.05 4.11
CA ASN A 70 -13.82 5.17 2.80
C ASN A 70 -14.30 3.83 2.27
N LYS A 71 -14.88 3.05 3.15
CA LYS A 71 -15.33 1.72 2.77
C LYS A 71 -16.26 1.74 1.57
N HIS A 72 -17.05 2.79 1.47
CA HIS A 72 -18.00 2.90 0.38
C HIS A 72 -17.33 2.95 -0.99
N LEU A 73 -16.07 3.33 -1.06
CA LEU A 73 -15.36 3.37 -2.34
C LEU A 73 -14.89 1.99 -2.77
N PHE A 74 -14.91 1.03 -1.85
CA PHE A 74 -14.41 -0.30 -2.12
C PHE A 74 -15.51 -1.34 -2.27
N VAL A 75 -16.75 -0.91 -2.27
CA VAL A 75 -17.87 -1.83 -2.37
C VAL A 75 -18.66 -1.53 -3.61
N ASP A 76 -19.04 -2.56 -4.33
CA ASP A 76 -19.85 -2.38 -5.50
C ASP A 76 -21.27 -2.13 -5.05
N ASN A 77 -21.83 -1.05 -5.53
CA ASN A 77 -23.16 -0.77 -5.23
C ASN A 77 -24.01 -1.42 -6.19
N LYS A 78 -24.61 -2.47 -5.83
CA LYS A 78 -25.37 -3.04 -6.68
C LYS A 78 -26.62 -2.60 -6.47
N GLU A 79 -27.22 -2.15 -6.83
CA GLU A 79 -28.39 -1.76 -6.60
C GLU A 79 -29.02 -1.36 -7.51
#